data_3da50ce019464ee6f242069be12eb136
#
_entry.id   3da50ce019464ee6f242069be12eb136
#
_cell.length_a   1.000
_cell.length_b   1.000
_cell.length_c   1.000
_cell.angle_alpha   90.00
_cell.angle_beta   90.00
_cell.angle_gamma   90.00
#
_symmetry.space_group_name_H-M   'P 1'
#
loop_
_entity.id
_entity.type
_entity.pdbx_description
1 polymer ?
#
loop_
_entity_poly.entity_id
_entity_poly.type
_entity_poly.pdbx_seq_one_letter_code
_entity_poly.pdbx_strand_id
1 'polypeptide(L)'
;SNIYHYFTNKDEIFRTILKPVLNDLYAKIYSHDANQMSIEVFTNSDYQQESVQEYIDLVSEHRARLRMLLFQAQGSSLENFRSEYTDAMTRTIFVFFQGMKQKYPHLNIGITDFFIHLNTVWLFALLEELVLHHVKKEEMQKFIAEYIAFETAGWKELMNV
;
A
#
# COMPACT_ATOMS: atom_id res chain seq x y z
N SER A 1 6.28 -19.55 -32.16
CA SER A 1 5.88 -18.15 -32.41
C SER A 1 6.85 -17.23 -31.69
N ASN A 2 7.36 -16.26 -32.43
CA ASN A 2 8.39 -15.36 -31.91
C ASN A 2 7.70 -14.26 -31.07
N ILE A 3 7.78 -14.38 -29.74
CA ILE A 3 7.20 -13.42 -28.78
C ILE A 3 7.75 -12.00 -28.99
N TYR A 4 8.98 -11.86 -29.52
CA TYR A 4 9.60 -10.59 -29.85
C TYR A 4 8.95 -9.85 -31.05
N HIS A 5 7.97 -10.46 -31.71
CA HIS A 5 7.15 -9.75 -32.71
C HIS A 5 6.19 -8.72 -32.06
N TYR A 6 5.88 -8.90 -30.80
CA TYR A 6 4.92 -8.08 -30.04
C TYR A 6 5.56 -7.16 -28.99
N PHE A 7 6.85 -7.40 -28.67
CA PHE A 7 7.56 -6.66 -27.61
C PHE A 7 8.95 -6.27 -28.10
N THR A 8 9.34 -5.02 -27.83
CA THR A 8 10.65 -4.50 -28.28
C THR A 8 11.82 -5.04 -27.48
N ASN A 9 11.59 -5.47 -26.23
CA ASN A 9 12.61 -6.04 -25.36
C ASN A 9 12.02 -6.83 -24.17
N LYS A 10 12.87 -7.44 -23.38
CA LYS A 10 12.47 -8.21 -22.19
C LYS A 10 11.81 -7.36 -21.11
N ASP A 11 12.22 -6.12 -20.95
CA ASP A 11 11.66 -5.20 -19.96
C ASP A 11 10.20 -4.86 -20.29
N GLU A 12 9.86 -4.66 -21.57
CA GLU A 12 8.48 -4.43 -22.02
C GLU A 12 7.59 -5.65 -21.70
N ILE A 13 8.09 -6.86 -21.92
CA ILE A 13 7.38 -8.10 -21.54
C ILE A 13 7.14 -8.12 -20.03
N PHE A 14 8.17 -7.84 -19.23
CA PHE A 14 8.11 -7.84 -17.77
C PHE A 14 7.08 -6.83 -17.27
N ARG A 15 7.11 -5.59 -17.77
CA ARG A 15 6.12 -4.56 -17.43
C ARG A 15 4.71 -4.94 -17.84
N THR A 16 4.53 -5.56 -18.99
CA THR A 16 3.21 -6.00 -19.48
C THR A 16 2.60 -7.07 -18.55
N ILE A 17 3.41 -8.04 -18.12
CA ILE A 17 2.99 -9.07 -17.16
C ILE A 17 2.58 -8.45 -15.84
N LEU A 18 3.32 -7.43 -15.38
CA LEU A 18 3.11 -6.79 -14.07
C LEU A 18 2.09 -5.64 -14.11
N LYS A 19 1.64 -5.21 -15.28
CA LYS A 19 0.69 -4.09 -15.42
C LYS A 19 -0.56 -4.22 -14.53
N PRO A 20 -1.23 -5.38 -14.41
CA PRO A 20 -2.41 -5.49 -13.55
C PRO A 20 -2.09 -5.18 -12.08
N VAL A 21 -1.04 -5.75 -11.51
CA VAL A 21 -0.66 -5.51 -10.11
C VAL A 21 -0.16 -4.09 -9.89
N LEU A 22 0.55 -3.50 -10.87
CA LEU A 22 0.97 -2.10 -10.80
C LEU A 22 -0.24 -1.16 -10.77
N ASN A 23 -1.25 -1.41 -11.60
CA ASN A 23 -2.47 -0.62 -11.61
C ASN A 23 -3.18 -0.66 -10.25
N ASP A 24 -3.31 -1.84 -9.65
CA ASP A 24 -4.00 -1.99 -8.37
C ASP A 24 -3.21 -1.36 -7.22
N LEU A 25 -1.88 -1.50 -7.21
CA LEU A 25 -1.01 -0.85 -6.23
C LEU A 25 -1.09 0.69 -6.32
N TYR A 26 -1.00 1.25 -7.53
CA TYR A 26 -1.12 2.70 -7.71
C TYR A 26 -2.54 3.21 -7.44
N ALA A 27 -3.58 2.43 -7.74
CA ALA A 27 -4.96 2.78 -7.39
C ALA A 27 -5.12 2.98 -5.87
N LYS A 28 -4.42 2.18 -5.04
CA LYS A 28 -4.40 2.35 -3.59
C LYS A 28 -3.81 3.70 -3.14
N ILE A 29 -2.77 4.18 -3.81
CA ILE A 29 -2.21 5.52 -3.55
C ILE A 29 -3.25 6.59 -3.82
N TYR A 30 -3.96 6.50 -4.97
CA TYR A 30 -4.91 7.51 -5.40
C TYR A 30 -6.26 7.43 -4.68
N SER A 31 -6.61 6.30 -4.07
CA SER A 31 -7.84 6.17 -3.26
C SER A 31 -7.80 7.02 -1.97
N HIS A 32 -6.62 7.42 -1.54
CA HIS A 32 -6.42 8.36 -0.43
C HIS A 32 -6.55 9.82 -0.92
N ASP A 33 -7.44 10.08 -1.86
CA ASP A 33 -7.66 11.41 -2.43
C ASP A 33 -8.02 12.43 -1.33
N ALA A 34 -7.43 13.62 -1.48
CA ALA A 34 -7.63 14.77 -0.61
C ALA A 34 -9.11 15.13 -0.35
N ASN A 35 -10.02 14.74 -1.26
CA ASN A 35 -11.45 14.98 -1.13
C ASN A 35 -12.17 14.06 -0.13
N GLN A 36 -11.54 12.97 0.29
CA GLN A 36 -12.07 12.01 1.25
C GLN A 36 -11.42 12.11 2.64
N MET A 37 -10.76 13.23 2.93
CA MET A 37 -10.12 13.47 4.22
C MET A 37 -11.14 13.42 5.35
N SER A 38 -11.22 12.27 6.02
CA SER A 38 -12.13 12.05 7.12
C SER A 38 -11.47 11.30 8.26
N ILE A 39 -11.77 11.72 9.48
CA ILE A 39 -11.40 11.00 10.70
C ILE A 39 -12.06 9.61 10.76
N GLU A 40 -13.11 9.38 9.98
CA GLU A 40 -13.80 8.09 9.90
C GLU A 40 -12.90 6.95 9.43
N VAL A 41 -11.85 7.24 8.65
CA VAL A 41 -10.83 6.26 8.28
C VAL A 41 -10.25 5.54 9.51
N PHE A 42 -10.17 6.25 10.64
CA PHE A 42 -9.62 5.72 11.89
C PHE A 42 -10.70 5.31 12.90
N THR A 43 -11.94 5.77 12.75
CA THR A 43 -13.00 5.60 13.76
C THR A 43 -14.14 4.69 13.31
N ASN A 44 -14.28 4.44 12.00
CA ASN A 44 -15.34 3.60 11.46
C ASN A 44 -14.82 2.18 11.15
N SER A 45 -15.43 1.18 11.77
CA SER A 45 -15.07 -0.25 11.60
C SER A 45 -15.25 -0.75 10.17
N ASP A 46 -16.17 -0.19 9.40
CA ASP A 46 -16.42 -0.62 8.01
C ASP A 46 -15.23 -0.30 7.12
N TYR A 47 -14.61 0.87 7.28
CA TYR A 47 -13.36 1.21 6.58
C TYR A 47 -12.22 0.24 6.91
N GLN A 48 -12.14 -0.20 8.17
CA GLN A 48 -11.12 -1.16 8.58
C GLN A 48 -11.36 -2.53 7.93
N GLN A 49 -12.60 -2.99 7.87
CA GLN A 49 -12.96 -4.25 7.23
C GLN A 49 -12.72 -4.22 5.72
N GLU A 50 -13.08 -3.11 5.06
CA GLU A 50 -12.78 -2.90 3.63
C GLU A 50 -11.28 -2.94 3.37
N SER A 51 -10.48 -2.26 4.19
CA SER A 51 -9.02 -2.27 4.07
C SER A 51 -8.42 -3.68 4.23
N VAL A 52 -8.90 -4.46 5.21
CA VAL A 52 -8.49 -5.87 5.37
C VAL A 52 -8.78 -6.65 4.09
N GLN A 53 -9.99 -6.54 3.56
CA GLN A 53 -10.41 -7.27 2.37
C GLN A 53 -9.61 -6.88 1.15
N GLU A 54 -9.35 -5.59 0.94
CA GLU A 54 -8.53 -5.10 -0.18
C GLU A 54 -7.11 -5.67 -0.18
N TYR A 55 -6.46 -5.79 0.98
CA TYR A 55 -5.13 -6.40 1.06
C TYR A 55 -5.16 -7.89 0.79
N ILE A 56 -6.17 -8.60 1.29
CA ILE A 56 -6.37 -10.02 1.01
C ILE A 56 -6.56 -10.25 -0.49
N ASP A 57 -7.40 -9.45 -1.13
CA ASP A 57 -7.71 -9.57 -2.55
C ASP A 57 -6.47 -9.26 -3.39
N LEU A 58 -5.74 -8.19 -3.08
CA LEU A 58 -4.49 -7.83 -3.75
C LEU A 58 -3.46 -8.98 -3.71
N VAL A 59 -3.21 -9.54 -2.54
CA VAL A 59 -2.23 -10.63 -2.40
C VAL A 59 -2.74 -11.91 -3.03
N SER A 60 -4.03 -12.24 -2.88
CA SER A 60 -4.62 -13.46 -3.42
C SER A 60 -4.65 -13.47 -4.95
N GLU A 61 -4.99 -12.33 -5.55
CA GLU A 61 -5.08 -12.20 -7.01
C GLU A 61 -3.71 -12.11 -7.66
N HIS A 62 -2.78 -11.40 -7.04
CA HIS A 62 -1.51 -11.02 -7.67
C HIS A 62 -0.27 -11.67 -7.05
N ARG A 63 -0.40 -12.72 -6.23
CA ARG A 63 0.73 -13.29 -5.49
C ARG A 63 1.96 -13.58 -6.38
N ALA A 64 1.77 -14.22 -7.53
CA ALA A 64 2.87 -14.52 -8.45
C ALA A 64 3.50 -13.24 -9.04
N ARG A 65 2.67 -12.27 -9.44
CA ARG A 65 3.12 -10.97 -9.96
C ARG A 65 3.81 -10.13 -8.89
N LEU A 66 3.28 -10.13 -7.67
CA LEU A 66 3.91 -9.48 -6.53
C LEU A 66 5.29 -10.08 -6.24
N ARG A 67 5.41 -11.42 -6.28
CA ARG A 67 6.70 -12.07 -6.11
C ARG A 67 7.72 -11.65 -7.18
N MET A 68 7.30 -11.55 -8.44
CA MET A 68 8.15 -11.05 -9.52
C MET A 68 8.57 -9.60 -9.28
N LEU A 69 7.60 -8.73 -8.96
CA LEU A 69 7.84 -7.30 -8.75
C LEU A 69 8.76 -7.02 -7.55
N LEU A 70 8.51 -7.71 -6.42
CA LEU A 70 9.20 -7.42 -5.16
C LEU A 70 10.60 -8.06 -5.08
N PHE A 71 10.79 -9.23 -5.73
CA PHE A 71 12.00 -10.03 -5.53
C PHE A 71 12.78 -10.37 -6.81
N GLN A 72 12.25 -10.05 -8.00
CA GLN A 72 12.85 -10.43 -9.28
C GLN A 72 12.96 -9.26 -10.27
N ALA A 73 12.76 -8.03 -9.82
CA ALA A 73 12.76 -6.85 -10.69
C ALA A 73 14.16 -6.28 -10.96
N GLN A 74 15.21 -6.83 -10.36
CA GLN A 74 16.59 -6.36 -10.54
C GLN A 74 17.00 -6.39 -12.02
N GLY A 75 17.60 -5.31 -12.50
CA GLY A 75 18.01 -5.13 -13.90
C GLY A 75 16.86 -4.78 -14.87
N SER A 76 15.64 -4.56 -14.35
CA SER A 76 14.51 -4.04 -15.11
C SER A 76 14.25 -2.56 -14.80
N SER A 77 13.35 -1.93 -15.55
CA SER A 77 12.89 -0.56 -15.26
C SER A 77 12.10 -0.44 -13.96
N LEU A 78 11.77 -1.56 -13.31
CA LEU A 78 11.04 -1.64 -12.04
C LEU A 78 11.93 -1.99 -10.85
N GLU A 79 13.26 -2.01 -11.01
CA GLU A 79 14.18 -2.40 -9.94
C GLU A 79 14.10 -1.50 -8.70
N ASN A 80 13.74 -0.22 -8.88
CA ASN A 80 13.56 0.75 -7.80
C ASN A 80 12.10 0.90 -7.34
N PHE A 81 11.20 0.02 -7.78
CA PHE A 81 9.77 0.12 -7.51
C PHE A 81 9.46 0.29 -6.02
N ARG A 82 10.14 -0.44 -5.14
CA ARG A 82 9.92 -0.35 -3.69
C ARG A 82 10.08 1.08 -3.17
N SER A 83 11.21 1.72 -3.47
CA SER A 83 11.47 3.10 -3.00
C SER A 83 10.53 4.10 -3.67
N GLU A 84 10.33 3.99 -4.97
CA GLU A 84 9.43 4.87 -5.71
C GLU A 84 7.98 4.80 -5.19
N TYR A 85 7.50 3.59 -4.92
CA TYR A 85 6.16 3.38 -4.39
C TYR A 85 6.01 3.90 -2.96
N THR A 86 6.95 3.58 -2.06
CA THR A 86 6.92 4.06 -0.67
C THR A 86 7.04 5.58 -0.59
N ASP A 87 7.84 6.20 -1.43
CA ASP A 87 7.95 7.66 -1.52
C ASP A 87 6.66 8.30 -2.04
N ALA A 88 6.03 7.72 -3.05
CA ALA A 88 4.75 8.20 -3.57
C ALA A 88 3.64 8.08 -2.51
N MET A 89 3.56 6.94 -1.83
CA MET A 89 2.60 6.71 -0.75
C MET A 89 2.84 7.69 0.42
N THR A 90 4.08 7.90 0.82
CA THR A 90 4.45 8.86 1.87
C THR A 90 3.94 10.26 1.54
N ARG A 91 4.17 10.73 0.30
CA ARG A 91 3.69 12.05 -0.14
C ARG A 91 2.16 12.16 -0.09
N THR A 92 1.47 11.13 -0.54
CA THR A 92 0.00 11.11 -0.53
C THR A 92 -0.55 11.14 0.89
N ILE A 93 0.00 10.33 1.80
CA ILE A 93 -0.41 10.31 3.21
C ILE A 93 -0.07 11.64 3.90
N PHE A 94 1.07 12.24 3.58
CA PHE A 94 1.42 13.56 4.09
C PHE A 94 0.38 14.61 3.70
N VAL A 95 -0.02 14.67 2.43
CA VAL A 95 -1.08 15.58 1.94
C VAL A 95 -2.41 15.30 2.65
N PHE A 96 -2.76 14.03 2.85
CA PHE A 96 -3.93 13.63 3.62
C PHE A 96 -3.91 14.22 5.05
N PHE A 97 -2.82 14.06 5.79
CA PHE A 97 -2.70 14.62 7.14
C PHE A 97 -2.69 16.15 7.16
N GLN A 98 -2.12 16.83 6.17
CA GLN A 98 -2.20 18.28 6.05
C GLN A 98 -3.65 18.75 5.87
N GLY A 99 -4.43 18.08 5.05
CA GLY A 99 -5.85 18.39 4.89
C GLY A 99 -6.68 18.06 6.14
N MET A 100 -6.39 16.94 6.81
CA MET A 100 -6.98 16.61 8.10
C MET A 100 -6.74 17.70 9.14
N LYS A 101 -5.54 18.25 9.21
CA LYS A 101 -5.19 19.35 10.13
C LYS A 101 -6.01 20.59 9.86
N GLN A 102 -6.30 20.91 8.61
CA GLN A 102 -7.16 22.04 8.25
C GLN A 102 -8.62 21.78 8.61
N LYS A 103 -9.11 20.57 8.34
CA LYS A 103 -10.50 20.18 8.58
C LYS A 103 -10.82 20.00 10.07
N TYR A 104 -9.86 19.50 10.85
CA TYR A 104 -10.01 19.19 12.27
C TYR A 104 -8.94 19.89 13.12
N PRO A 105 -8.99 21.22 13.26
CA PRO A 105 -7.94 22.00 13.94
C PRO A 105 -7.78 21.70 15.44
N HIS A 106 -8.75 21.01 16.04
CA HIS A 106 -8.74 20.59 17.45
C HIS A 106 -7.98 19.28 17.68
N LEU A 107 -7.66 18.53 16.60
CA LEU A 107 -6.91 17.29 16.70
C LEU A 107 -5.39 17.53 16.68
N ASN A 108 -4.67 16.69 17.38
CA ASN A 108 -3.20 16.68 17.31
C ASN A 108 -2.73 15.96 16.04
N ILE A 109 -2.59 16.69 14.94
CA ILE A 109 -2.14 16.17 13.64
C ILE A 109 -0.73 16.70 13.31
N GLY A 110 0.11 16.89 14.33
CA GLY A 110 1.50 17.30 14.20
C GLY A 110 2.47 16.13 13.98
N ILE A 111 2.09 15.18 13.11
CA ILE A 111 2.87 13.97 12.85
C ILE A 111 4.03 14.30 11.91
N THR A 112 5.23 13.82 12.24
CA THR A 112 6.43 14.11 11.45
C THR A 112 6.42 13.34 10.12
N ASP A 113 6.95 13.95 9.07
CA ASP A 113 7.11 13.33 7.75
C ASP A 113 7.90 12.03 7.83
N PHE A 114 8.92 12.00 8.71
CA PHE A 114 9.72 10.81 8.93
C PHE A 114 8.91 9.65 9.51
N PHE A 115 7.98 9.92 10.43
CA PHE A 115 7.10 8.88 10.98
C PHE A 115 6.13 8.35 9.91
N ILE A 116 5.56 9.25 9.09
CA ILE A 116 4.72 8.86 7.96
C ILE A 116 5.50 7.96 6.99
N HIS A 117 6.72 8.36 6.64
CA HIS A 117 7.59 7.55 5.79
C HIS A 117 7.87 6.17 6.38
N LEU A 118 8.24 6.11 7.66
CA LEU A 118 8.51 4.85 8.35
C LEU A 118 7.30 3.92 8.35
N ASN A 119 6.11 4.48 8.56
CA ASN A 119 4.86 3.73 8.51
C ASN A 119 4.58 3.16 7.10
N THR A 120 4.80 3.94 6.04
CA THR A 120 4.65 3.43 4.67
C THR A 120 5.64 2.31 4.34
N VAL A 121 6.88 2.43 4.82
CA VAL A 121 7.90 1.37 4.68
C VAL A 121 7.47 0.10 5.43
N TRP A 122 6.91 0.24 6.61
CA TRP A 122 6.40 -0.89 7.40
C TRP A 122 5.22 -1.59 6.71
N LEU A 123 4.24 -0.82 6.21
CA LEU A 123 3.13 -1.37 5.43
C LEU A 123 3.61 -2.15 4.19
N PHE A 124 4.63 -1.62 3.51
CA PHE A 124 5.22 -2.31 2.37
C PHE A 124 5.94 -3.61 2.78
N ALA A 125 6.66 -3.59 3.91
CA ALA A 125 7.30 -4.78 4.46
C ALA A 125 6.27 -5.87 4.82
N LEU A 126 5.10 -5.49 5.33
CA LEU A 126 3.99 -6.43 5.56
C LEU A 126 3.60 -7.15 4.26
N LEU A 127 3.47 -6.41 3.16
CA LEU A 127 3.16 -6.98 1.85
C LEU A 127 4.26 -7.96 1.39
N GLU A 128 5.53 -7.59 1.55
CA GLU A 128 6.67 -8.45 1.23
C GLU A 128 6.62 -9.78 2.02
N GLU A 129 6.37 -9.72 3.31
CA GLU A 129 6.30 -10.89 4.19
C GLU A 129 5.14 -11.83 3.84
N LEU A 130 3.96 -11.28 3.54
CA LEU A 130 2.79 -12.08 3.11
C LEU A 130 3.07 -12.85 1.81
N VAL A 131 3.82 -12.24 0.89
CA VAL A 131 4.20 -12.88 -0.38
C VAL A 131 5.32 -13.89 -0.19
N LEU A 132 6.34 -13.55 0.61
CA LEU A 132 7.52 -14.37 0.84
C LEU A 132 7.18 -15.68 1.57
N HIS A 133 6.40 -15.59 2.62
CA HIS A 133 6.04 -16.73 3.47
C HIS A 133 4.84 -17.54 2.98
N HIS A 134 4.29 -17.22 1.81
CA HIS A 134 3.14 -17.94 1.24
C HIS A 134 1.95 -18.07 2.20
N VAL A 135 1.70 -17.04 3.01
CA VAL A 135 0.63 -17.04 4.00
C VAL A 135 -0.70 -17.37 3.33
N LYS A 136 -1.46 -18.31 3.91
CA LYS A 136 -2.75 -18.74 3.39
C LYS A 136 -3.82 -17.66 3.59
N LYS A 137 -4.88 -17.69 2.78
CA LYS A 137 -5.95 -16.68 2.81
C LYS A 137 -6.58 -16.53 4.20
N GLU A 138 -6.84 -17.64 4.87
CA GLU A 138 -7.47 -17.67 6.20
C GLU A 138 -6.55 -17.07 7.29
N GLU A 139 -5.25 -17.30 7.15
CA GLU A 139 -4.23 -16.73 8.06
C GLU A 139 -4.01 -15.25 7.78
N MET A 140 -4.03 -14.83 6.48
CA MET A 140 -3.92 -13.44 6.09
C MET A 140 -5.03 -12.59 6.71
N GLN A 141 -6.26 -13.08 6.71
CA GLN A 141 -7.40 -12.34 7.26
C GLN A 141 -7.16 -11.97 8.74
N LYS A 142 -6.71 -12.92 9.53
CA LYS A 142 -6.41 -12.68 10.94
C LYS A 142 -5.24 -11.70 11.10
N PHE A 143 -4.15 -11.95 10.41
CA PHE A 143 -2.92 -11.18 10.53
C PHE A 143 -3.10 -9.73 10.07
N ILE A 144 -3.77 -9.50 8.92
CA ILE A 144 -4.03 -8.16 8.42
C ILE A 144 -5.00 -7.42 9.34
N ALA A 145 -6.01 -8.11 9.91
CA ALA A 145 -6.92 -7.50 10.88
C ALA A 145 -6.18 -7.08 12.16
N GLU A 146 -5.25 -7.89 12.68
CA GLU A 146 -4.40 -7.54 13.82
C GLU A 146 -3.53 -6.30 13.50
N TYR A 147 -2.92 -6.26 12.31
CA TYR A 147 -2.11 -5.13 11.86
C TYR A 147 -2.94 -3.84 11.76
N ILE A 148 -4.09 -3.88 11.10
CA ILE A 148 -4.95 -2.70 10.93
C ILE A 148 -5.49 -2.21 12.28
N ALA A 149 -5.86 -3.12 13.18
CA ALA A 149 -6.29 -2.75 14.54
C ALA A 149 -5.18 -2.03 15.31
N PHE A 150 -3.95 -2.53 15.22
CA PHE A 150 -2.78 -1.90 15.84
C PHE A 150 -2.50 -0.52 15.24
N GLU A 151 -2.45 -0.41 13.92
CA GLU A 151 -2.23 0.84 13.21
C GLU A 151 -3.31 1.88 13.56
N THR A 152 -4.58 1.49 13.50
CA THR A 152 -5.70 2.37 13.80
C THR A 152 -5.64 2.89 15.24
N ALA A 153 -5.34 2.02 16.20
CA ALA A 153 -5.20 2.41 17.60
C ALA A 153 -4.02 3.39 17.79
N GLY A 154 -2.88 3.13 17.15
CA GLY A 154 -1.71 4.01 17.20
C GLY A 154 -1.98 5.40 16.60
N TRP A 155 -2.63 5.45 15.45
CA TRP A 155 -3.00 6.73 14.82
C TRP A 155 -4.00 7.51 15.65
N LYS A 156 -5.00 6.85 16.23
CA LYS A 156 -5.97 7.49 17.15
C LYS A 156 -5.29 8.09 18.35
N GLU A 157 -4.39 7.37 18.98
CA GLU A 157 -3.62 7.86 20.13
C GLU A 157 -2.76 9.07 19.78
N LEU A 158 -2.05 9.02 18.64
CA LEU A 158 -1.23 10.15 18.18
C LEU A 158 -2.06 11.41 17.90
N MET A 159 -3.27 11.26 17.38
CA MET A 159 -4.19 12.37 17.07
C MET A 159 -5.03 12.81 18.27
N ASN A 160 -5.00 12.06 19.36
CA ASN A 160 -5.81 12.29 20.55
C ASN A 160 -7.34 12.19 20.27
N VAL A 161 -7.74 11.08 19.62
CA VAL A 161 -9.13 10.77 19.21
C VAL A 161 -9.66 9.56 19.94
#